data_158072af50d4cd9385a0ec5f07dcf9c5
#
_entry.id   158072af50d4cd9385a0ec5f07dcf9c5
#
_cell.length_a   1.000
_cell.length_b   1.000
_cell.length_c   1.000
_cell.angle_alpha   90.00
_cell.angle_beta   90.00
_cell.angle_gamma   90.00
#
_symmetry.space_group_name_H-M   'P 1'
#
loop_
_entity.id
_entity.type
_entity.pdbx_description
1 polymer ?
#
loop_
_entity_poly.entity_id
_entity_poly.type
_entity_poly.pdbx_seq_one_letter_code
_entity_poly.pdbx_strand_id
1 'polypeptide(L)'
;MKRGFATIACAIFFALAASASAAQTLATVKARGLLNCGAHVGLGGFGLPDKEGNWAGFDVDFCRAIAAAIFNDPKKVKFIPTTAQNRFTALQSGDVDVLIRSTTWTLSRDTSLGLNFTSTTYYDGQGFIVRRSLNVKSGLELSGAAVCVGQGTTTELNLADYFRANKMTLKTVTFATNDDVVKAYEAGRCDVFTTDASGLYAERMRFAKPEEHIVLPDIISKEPLGPSVRHGDDQWFDIVRWMHFAMVTAEELGVTSKNVDDELKSANPDVKRLLGTEGNYGEQLGLTKDWAYRIVKHMGNYGESFERNIGEGSPLKIARGQNALWTKGGLQYAPPIR
;
A
#
# COMPACT_ATOMS: atom_id res chain seq x y z
N MET A 1 -2.69 -49.90 -68.64
CA MET A 1 -1.86 -48.99 -67.85
C MET A 1 -2.71 -47.77 -67.49
N LYS A 2 -3.30 -47.75 -66.26
CA LYS A 2 -4.10 -46.62 -65.77
C LYS A 2 -3.37 -46.12 -64.45
N ARG A 3 -2.84 -44.91 -64.52
CA ARG A 3 -2.19 -44.22 -63.40
C ARG A 3 -3.30 -43.49 -62.66
N GLY A 4 -3.55 -43.84 -61.40
CA GLY A 4 -4.39 -43.11 -60.46
C GLY A 4 -3.59 -41.96 -59.81
N PHE A 5 -4.13 -40.77 -59.90
CA PHE A 5 -3.66 -39.61 -59.12
C PHE A 5 -4.34 -39.62 -57.75
N ALA A 6 -3.57 -39.77 -56.71
CA ALA A 6 -4.05 -39.60 -55.36
C ALA A 6 -3.90 -38.12 -54.97
N THR A 7 -5.00 -37.44 -54.77
CA THR A 7 -5.06 -36.05 -54.25
C THR A 7 -4.98 -36.09 -52.72
N ILE A 8 -3.86 -35.61 -52.16
CA ILE A 8 -3.70 -35.42 -50.70
C ILE A 8 -4.32 -34.06 -50.37
N ALA A 9 -5.46 -34.10 -49.70
CA ALA A 9 -6.08 -32.90 -49.12
C ALA A 9 -5.39 -32.57 -47.80
N CYS A 10 -4.59 -31.51 -47.79
CA CYS A 10 -3.92 -30.96 -46.60
C CYS A 10 -4.94 -30.12 -45.79
N ALA A 11 -5.52 -30.70 -44.75
CA ALA A 11 -6.39 -29.97 -43.84
C ALA A 11 -5.54 -29.10 -42.91
N ILE A 12 -5.49 -27.80 -43.15
CA ILE A 12 -4.87 -26.82 -42.28
C ILE A 12 -5.81 -26.58 -41.10
N PHE A 13 -5.53 -27.18 -39.96
CA PHE A 13 -6.16 -26.85 -38.69
C PHE A 13 -5.62 -25.48 -38.24
N PHE A 14 -6.37 -24.43 -38.43
CA PHE A 14 -6.18 -23.15 -37.74
C PHE A 14 -6.57 -23.38 -36.26
N ALA A 15 -5.58 -23.64 -35.42
CA ALA A 15 -5.75 -23.51 -33.98
C ALA A 15 -5.96 -22.03 -33.66
N LEU A 16 -7.21 -21.60 -33.49
CA LEU A 16 -7.53 -20.36 -32.80
C LEU A 16 -7.01 -20.53 -31.35
N ALA A 17 -5.82 -19.99 -31.11
CA ALA A 17 -5.40 -19.72 -29.75
C ALA A 17 -6.39 -18.68 -29.21
N ALA A 18 -7.40 -19.12 -28.47
CA ALA A 18 -8.19 -18.24 -27.63
C ALA A 18 -7.20 -17.64 -26.64
N SER A 19 -6.75 -16.41 -26.93
CA SER A 19 -6.13 -15.57 -25.91
C SER A 19 -7.12 -15.52 -24.77
N ALA A 20 -6.83 -16.22 -23.67
CA ALA A 20 -7.57 -16.05 -22.45
C ALA A 20 -7.47 -14.55 -22.11
N SER A 21 -8.53 -13.80 -22.43
CA SER A 21 -8.68 -12.42 -21.97
C SER A 21 -8.53 -12.51 -20.46
N ALA A 22 -7.42 -12.00 -19.93
CA ALA A 22 -7.26 -11.88 -18.51
C ALA A 22 -8.53 -11.19 -18.00
N ALA A 23 -9.27 -11.85 -17.12
CA ALA A 23 -10.53 -11.32 -16.62
C ALA A 23 -10.24 -9.94 -16.05
N GLN A 24 -10.81 -8.91 -16.68
CA GLN A 24 -10.59 -7.53 -16.24
C GLN A 24 -11.08 -7.42 -14.82
N THR A 25 -10.19 -7.09 -13.89
CA THR A 25 -10.47 -7.03 -12.45
C THR A 25 -11.64 -6.08 -12.16
N LEU A 26 -11.71 -4.95 -12.87
CA LEU A 26 -12.84 -4.02 -12.74
C LEU A 26 -14.20 -4.69 -13.01
N ALA A 27 -14.31 -5.49 -14.08
CA ALA A 27 -15.56 -6.18 -14.42
C ALA A 27 -15.94 -7.19 -13.32
N THR A 28 -14.96 -7.93 -12.80
CA THR A 28 -15.16 -8.88 -11.70
C THR A 28 -15.61 -8.17 -10.41
N VAL A 29 -14.96 -7.07 -10.06
CA VAL A 29 -15.30 -6.24 -8.89
C VAL A 29 -16.72 -5.68 -9.03
N LYS A 30 -17.06 -5.12 -10.21
CA LYS A 30 -18.41 -4.61 -10.47
C LYS A 30 -19.48 -5.70 -10.40
N ALA A 31 -19.24 -6.87 -11.01
CA ALA A 31 -20.19 -7.99 -11.00
C ALA A 31 -20.42 -8.55 -9.58
N ARG A 32 -19.37 -8.59 -8.77
CA ARG A 32 -19.44 -9.02 -7.37
C ARG A 32 -20.09 -7.95 -6.47
N GLY A 33 -20.07 -6.68 -6.89
CA GLY A 33 -20.57 -5.55 -6.10
C GLY A 33 -19.72 -5.21 -4.88
N LEU A 34 -18.46 -5.66 -4.84
CA LEU A 34 -17.56 -5.57 -3.69
C LEU A 34 -16.10 -5.64 -4.12
N LEU A 35 -15.23 -4.82 -3.52
CA LEU A 35 -13.77 -4.87 -3.67
C LEU A 35 -13.18 -5.80 -2.62
N ASN A 36 -12.38 -6.79 -3.01
CA ASN A 36 -11.54 -7.57 -2.11
C ASN A 36 -10.17 -6.87 -1.96
N CYS A 37 -9.90 -6.30 -0.79
CA CYS A 37 -8.65 -5.61 -0.51
C CYS A 37 -7.80 -6.40 0.48
N GLY A 38 -6.57 -6.78 0.08
CA GLY A 38 -5.58 -7.38 0.97
C GLY A 38 -5.06 -6.34 1.95
N ALA A 39 -5.29 -6.56 3.25
CA ALA A 39 -4.99 -5.64 4.33
C ALA A 39 -3.98 -6.21 5.31
N HIS A 40 -3.36 -5.35 6.12
CA HIS A 40 -2.47 -5.77 7.20
C HIS A 40 -3.25 -6.49 8.30
N VAL A 41 -2.64 -7.51 8.94
CA VAL A 41 -3.26 -8.27 10.05
C VAL A 41 -3.35 -7.50 11.38
N GLY A 42 -2.95 -6.23 11.39
CA GLY A 42 -3.04 -5.35 12.55
C GLY A 42 -1.81 -4.45 12.67
N LEU A 43 -1.84 -3.29 12.02
CA LEU A 43 -0.85 -2.23 12.18
C LEU A 43 -1.59 -0.93 12.46
N GLY A 44 -1.46 -0.42 13.68
CA GLY A 44 -2.10 0.81 14.11
C GLY A 44 -1.79 1.99 13.18
N GLY A 45 -2.79 2.78 12.83
CA GLY A 45 -2.65 3.89 11.90
C GLY A 45 -2.65 3.51 10.42
N PHE A 46 -2.31 2.27 10.04
CA PHE A 46 -2.29 1.81 8.65
C PHE A 46 -3.44 0.87 8.33
N GLY A 47 -3.62 -0.20 9.09
CA GLY A 47 -4.70 -1.15 8.87
C GLY A 47 -4.93 -1.99 10.12
N LEU A 48 -5.98 -1.68 10.87
CA LEU A 48 -6.32 -2.36 12.11
C LEU A 48 -7.85 -2.46 12.24
N PRO A 49 -8.41 -3.67 12.42
CA PRO A 49 -9.81 -3.81 12.81
C PRO A 49 -9.99 -3.51 14.30
N ASP A 50 -11.11 -2.88 14.65
CA ASP A 50 -11.56 -2.76 16.03
C ASP A 50 -12.17 -4.10 16.53
N LYS A 51 -12.69 -4.09 17.76
CA LYS A 51 -13.29 -5.29 18.36
C LYS A 51 -14.59 -5.71 17.69
N GLU A 52 -15.25 -4.81 17.02
CA GLU A 52 -16.47 -5.01 16.24
C GLU A 52 -16.18 -5.42 14.80
N GLY A 53 -14.89 -5.46 14.39
CA GLY A 53 -14.44 -5.81 13.04
C GLY A 53 -14.45 -4.65 12.05
N ASN A 54 -14.63 -3.41 12.49
CA ASN A 54 -14.52 -2.24 11.63
C ASN A 54 -13.05 -1.88 11.41
N TRP A 55 -12.66 -1.78 10.15
CA TRP A 55 -11.29 -1.44 9.78
C TRP A 55 -11.06 0.07 9.75
N ALA A 56 -9.89 0.50 10.22
CA ALA A 56 -9.43 1.88 10.14
C ALA A 56 -7.94 1.93 9.83
N GLY A 57 -7.49 3.03 9.20
CA GLY A 57 -6.09 3.28 8.91
C GLY A 57 -5.86 3.85 7.52
N PHE A 58 -4.65 4.28 7.27
CA PHE A 58 -4.22 4.94 6.05
C PHE A 58 -4.35 4.03 4.82
N ASP A 59 -3.89 2.78 4.90
CA ASP A 59 -4.04 1.79 3.84
C ASP A 59 -5.51 1.41 3.61
N VAL A 60 -6.31 1.37 4.69
CA VAL A 60 -7.76 1.12 4.64
C VAL A 60 -8.48 2.22 3.88
N ASP A 61 -8.08 3.47 4.06
CA ASP A 61 -8.66 4.60 3.35
C ASP A 61 -8.45 4.50 1.83
N PHE A 62 -7.29 4.03 1.37
CA PHE A 62 -7.05 3.80 -0.06
C PHE A 62 -7.93 2.67 -0.62
N CYS A 63 -8.13 1.57 0.12
CA CYS A 63 -9.09 0.53 -0.30
C CYS A 63 -10.50 1.11 -0.45
N ARG A 64 -10.94 1.93 0.52
CA ARG A 64 -12.23 2.61 0.50
C ARG A 64 -12.34 3.65 -0.60
N ALA A 65 -11.25 4.35 -0.93
CA ALA A 65 -11.22 5.31 -2.03
C ALA A 65 -11.46 4.62 -3.39
N ILE A 66 -10.88 3.44 -3.62
CA ILE A 66 -11.17 2.63 -4.82
C ILE A 66 -12.66 2.24 -4.85
N ALA A 67 -13.21 1.77 -3.74
CA ALA A 67 -14.63 1.40 -3.67
C ALA A 67 -15.55 2.62 -3.89
N ALA A 68 -15.21 3.78 -3.32
CA ALA A 68 -15.93 5.03 -3.54
C ALA A 68 -15.92 5.43 -5.02
N ALA A 69 -14.77 5.33 -5.69
CA ALA A 69 -14.65 5.62 -7.12
C ALA A 69 -15.58 4.73 -7.98
N ILE A 70 -15.63 3.43 -7.68
CA ILE A 70 -16.38 2.44 -8.47
C ILE A 70 -17.86 2.44 -8.14
N PHE A 71 -18.22 2.44 -6.84
CA PHE A 71 -19.58 2.19 -6.35
C PHE A 71 -20.27 3.41 -5.76
N ASN A 72 -19.58 4.54 -5.62
CA ASN A 72 -20.03 5.68 -4.80
C ASN A 72 -20.37 5.28 -3.35
N ASP A 73 -19.73 4.23 -2.86
CA ASP A 73 -19.92 3.69 -1.50
C ASP A 73 -18.58 3.14 -0.97
N PRO A 74 -17.94 3.81 -0.01
CA PRO A 74 -16.68 3.38 0.58
C PRO A 74 -16.80 2.10 1.44
N LYS A 75 -18.01 1.65 1.73
CA LYS A 75 -18.27 0.41 2.49
C LYS A 75 -18.25 -0.84 1.62
N LYS A 76 -18.25 -0.69 0.29
CA LYS A 76 -18.19 -1.82 -0.66
C LYS A 76 -16.77 -2.43 -0.76
N VAL A 77 -16.17 -2.68 0.41
CA VAL A 77 -14.85 -3.32 0.55
C VAL A 77 -14.96 -4.49 1.52
N LYS A 78 -14.39 -5.63 1.11
CA LYS A 78 -14.07 -6.74 2.00
C LYS A 78 -12.56 -6.70 2.25
N PHE A 79 -12.17 -6.46 3.50
CA PHE A 79 -10.77 -6.55 3.91
C PHE A 79 -10.39 -8.00 4.15
N ILE A 80 -9.30 -8.45 3.52
CA ILE A 80 -8.76 -9.79 3.64
C ILE A 80 -7.40 -9.68 4.32
N PRO A 81 -7.29 -10.08 5.60
CA PRO A 81 -6.04 -10.03 6.33
C PRO A 81 -4.97 -10.89 5.67
N THR A 82 -3.78 -10.33 5.46
CA THR A 82 -2.63 -11.05 4.90
C THR A 82 -1.39 -10.83 5.74
N THR A 83 -0.58 -11.87 5.89
CA THR A 83 0.76 -11.80 6.49
C THR A 83 1.80 -11.32 5.47
N ALA A 84 3.02 -11.02 5.90
CA ALA A 84 4.11 -10.72 4.98
C ALA A 84 4.44 -11.91 4.04
N GLN A 85 4.21 -13.13 4.49
CA GLN A 85 4.51 -14.36 3.75
C GLN A 85 3.47 -14.69 2.68
N ASN A 86 2.15 -14.52 2.97
CA ASN A 86 1.09 -14.98 2.07
C ASN A 86 0.47 -13.87 1.19
N ARG A 87 0.81 -12.58 1.44
CA ARG A 87 0.20 -11.44 0.74
C ARG A 87 0.31 -11.50 -0.79
N PHE A 88 1.49 -11.90 -1.29
CA PHE A 88 1.72 -11.96 -2.74
C PHE A 88 0.98 -13.15 -3.37
N THR A 89 0.96 -14.30 -2.71
CA THR A 89 0.19 -15.46 -3.16
C THR A 89 -1.31 -15.15 -3.20
N ALA A 90 -1.84 -14.45 -2.18
CA ALA A 90 -3.24 -14.01 -2.16
C ALA A 90 -3.59 -13.06 -3.32
N LEU A 91 -2.63 -12.18 -3.73
CA LEU A 91 -2.83 -11.32 -4.89
C LEU A 91 -2.73 -12.11 -6.20
N GLN A 92 -1.75 -13.00 -6.33
CA GLN A 92 -1.53 -13.84 -7.52
C GLN A 92 -2.71 -14.79 -7.78
N SER A 93 -3.26 -15.43 -6.73
CA SER A 93 -4.42 -16.35 -6.83
C SER A 93 -5.73 -15.65 -7.16
N GLY A 94 -5.81 -14.31 -6.96
CA GLY A 94 -7.04 -13.55 -7.13
C GLY A 94 -7.96 -13.56 -5.89
N ASP A 95 -7.49 -14.05 -4.74
CA ASP A 95 -8.21 -13.95 -3.47
C ASP A 95 -8.45 -12.48 -3.10
N VAL A 96 -7.49 -11.62 -3.46
CA VAL A 96 -7.61 -10.17 -3.39
C VAL A 96 -7.48 -9.53 -4.77
N ASP A 97 -8.20 -8.43 -5.00
CA ASP A 97 -8.15 -7.66 -6.24
C ASP A 97 -6.97 -6.68 -6.25
N VAL A 98 -6.65 -6.17 -5.09
CA VAL A 98 -5.56 -5.22 -4.82
C VAL A 98 -4.96 -5.52 -3.46
N LEU A 99 -3.66 -5.35 -3.33
CA LEU A 99 -2.95 -5.46 -2.06
C LEU A 99 -2.53 -4.07 -1.60
N ILE A 100 -3.08 -3.60 -0.48
CA ILE A 100 -2.74 -2.32 0.16
C ILE A 100 -2.52 -2.61 1.65
N ARG A 101 -1.25 -2.87 2.00
CA ARG A 101 -0.89 -3.30 3.35
C ARG A 101 0.58 -2.98 3.69
N SER A 102 0.98 -1.72 3.57
CA SER A 102 2.34 -1.25 3.89
C SER A 102 3.39 -2.15 3.21
N THR A 103 3.29 -2.28 1.88
CA THR A 103 4.15 -3.21 1.11
C THR A 103 5.18 -2.42 0.33
N THR A 104 6.44 -2.68 0.62
CA THR A 104 7.58 -2.02 -0.04
C THR A 104 7.69 -2.42 -1.49
N TRP A 105 7.76 -1.46 -2.38
CA TRP A 105 8.10 -1.63 -3.79
C TRP A 105 9.58 -1.95 -3.93
N THR A 106 9.90 -3.13 -4.45
CA THR A 106 11.27 -3.54 -4.77
C THR A 106 11.33 -4.11 -6.18
N LEU A 107 12.50 -4.06 -6.81
CA LEU A 107 12.71 -4.63 -8.15
C LEU A 107 12.23 -6.09 -8.23
N SER A 108 12.64 -6.92 -7.27
CA SER A 108 12.30 -8.34 -7.30
C SER A 108 10.80 -8.60 -7.14
N ARG A 109 10.11 -7.84 -6.29
CA ARG A 109 8.65 -7.96 -6.12
C ARG A 109 7.90 -7.52 -7.37
N ASP A 110 8.35 -6.44 -7.99
CA ASP A 110 7.75 -5.87 -9.19
C ASP A 110 7.94 -6.76 -10.42
N THR A 111 9.14 -7.35 -10.61
CA THR A 111 9.48 -8.07 -11.84
C THR A 111 9.32 -9.58 -11.74
N SER A 112 9.64 -10.19 -10.59
CA SER A 112 9.73 -11.66 -10.46
C SER A 112 8.44 -12.32 -9.98
N LEU A 113 7.51 -11.55 -9.40
CA LEU A 113 6.29 -12.08 -8.83
C LEU A 113 5.04 -11.87 -9.71
N GLY A 114 5.19 -11.29 -10.91
CA GLY A 114 4.05 -11.00 -11.79
C GLY A 114 3.09 -9.95 -11.22
N LEU A 115 3.64 -8.94 -10.53
CA LEU A 115 2.91 -7.88 -9.87
C LEU A 115 3.39 -6.51 -10.34
N ASN A 116 2.50 -5.52 -10.35
CA ASN A 116 2.82 -4.12 -10.58
C ASN A 116 2.56 -3.32 -9.30
N PHE A 117 3.54 -2.54 -8.85
CA PHE A 117 3.30 -1.49 -7.88
C PHE A 117 2.78 -0.24 -8.59
N THR A 118 1.67 0.32 -8.13
CA THR A 118 0.98 1.40 -8.86
C THR A 118 1.54 2.78 -8.56
N SER A 119 1.93 3.02 -7.31
CA SER A 119 2.49 4.29 -6.83
C SER A 119 3.06 4.11 -5.42
N THR A 120 3.80 5.11 -4.93
CA THR A 120 4.24 5.15 -3.53
C THR A 120 3.27 6.01 -2.74
N THR A 121 2.41 5.35 -1.94
CA THR A 121 1.46 6.04 -1.06
C THR A 121 2.11 6.53 0.23
N TYR A 122 3.19 5.89 0.67
CA TYR A 122 3.93 6.30 1.86
C TYR A 122 5.43 6.03 1.68
N TYR A 123 6.25 7.07 1.85
CA TYR A 123 7.71 6.97 1.87
C TYR A 123 8.16 6.72 3.30
N ASP A 124 8.75 5.57 3.54
CA ASP A 124 9.25 5.11 4.84
C ASP A 124 10.71 4.68 4.76
N GLY A 125 11.23 4.23 5.86
CA GLY A 125 12.54 3.61 6.01
C GLY A 125 12.54 2.71 7.23
N GLN A 126 13.44 1.73 7.25
CA GLN A 126 13.60 0.82 8.39
C GLN A 126 14.37 1.48 9.52
N GLY A 127 13.87 1.29 10.75
CA GLY A 127 14.51 1.76 11.98
C GLY A 127 14.65 0.66 13.03
N PHE A 128 15.02 1.07 14.22
CA PHE A 128 15.16 0.21 15.39
C PHE A 128 14.43 0.80 16.58
N ILE A 129 13.76 -0.03 17.38
CA ILE A 129 13.26 0.34 18.70
C ILE A 129 13.97 -0.48 19.76
N VAL A 130 14.36 0.17 20.84
CA VAL A 130 15.07 -0.43 21.97
C VAL A 130 14.50 0.04 23.30
N ARG A 131 14.75 -0.70 24.38
CA ARG A 131 14.50 -0.22 25.73
C ARG A 131 15.49 0.90 26.07
N ARG A 132 15.04 1.97 26.70
CA ARG A 132 15.90 3.07 27.15
C ARG A 132 17.01 2.58 28.09
N SER A 133 16.76 1.53 28.86
CA SER A 133 17.75 0.90 29.76
C SER A 133 18.96 0.31 29.01
N LEU A 134 18.84 0.02 27.70
CA LEU A 134 19.99 -0.43 26.89
C LEU A 134 21.02 0.68 26.68
N ASN A 135 20.62 1.95 26.84
CA ASN A 135 21.47 3.14 26.77
C ASN A 135 22.27 3.29 25.45
N VAL A 136 21.73 2.80 24.34
CA VAL A 136 22.28 2.99 22.98
C VAL A 136 21.61 4.17 22.28
N LYS A 137 22.32 4.83 21.38
CA LYS A 137 21.87 6.03 20.67
C LYS A 137 21.82 5.84 19.15
N SER A 138 22.44 4.78 18.65
CA SER A 138 22.55 4.49 17.23
C SER A 138 22.42 2.99 16.94
N GLY A 139 21.94 2.64 15.76
CA GLY A 139 21.94 1.29 15.22
C GLY A 139 23.35 0.68 15.15
N LEU A 140 24.40 1.50 15.03
CA LEU A 140 25.79 1.05 15.02
C LEU A 140 26.27 0.47 16.35
N GLU A 141 25.56 0.75 17.45
CA GLU A 141 25.89 0.24 18.78
C GLU A 141 25.21 -1.12 19.08
N LEU A 142 24.46 -1.68 18.13
CA LEU A 142 23.67 -2.90 18.33
C LEU A 142 24.41 -4.21 18.02
N SER A 143 25.74 -4.18 17.86
CA SER A 143 26.53 -5.39 17.60
C SER A 143 26.38 -6.42 18.71
N GLY A 144 25.99 -7.65 18.35
CA GLY A 144 25.78 -8.75 19.30
C GLY A 144 24.41 -8.80 19.96
N ALA A 145 23.58 -7.77 19.79
CA ALA A 145 22.19 -7.74 20.27
C ALA A 145 21.31 -8.77 19.55
N ALA A 146 20.32 -9.31 20.27
CA ALA A 146 19.27 -10.13 19.68
C ALA A 146 18.20 -9.21 19.07
N VAL A 147 17.95 -9.35 17.76
CA VAL A 147 17.04 -8.49 17.00
C VAL A 147 15.81 -9.27 16.55
N CYS A 148 14.64 -8.90 17.02
CA CYS A 148 13.36 -9.40 16.55
C CYS A 148 12.95 -8.73 15.24
N VAL A 149 12.50 -9.51 14.26
CA VAL A 149 12.07 -9.04 12.94
C VAL A 149 10.98 -9.94 12.34
N GLY A 150 10.12 -9.36 11.50
CA GLY A 150 9.10 -10.11 10.75
C GLY A 150 9.72 -10.92 9.61
N GLN A 151 9.38 -12.21 9.49
CA GLN A 151 9.83 -13.09 8.43
C GLN A 151 9.20 -12.72 7.08
N GLY A 152 9.96 -12.84 5.98
CA GLY A 152 9.50 -12.56 4.61
C GLY A 152 9.32 -11.07 4.30
N THR A 153 9.99 -10.23 5.06
CA THR A 153 9.98 -8.77 4.89
C THR A 153 11.27 -8.26 4.24
N THR A 154 11.23 -7.05 3.68
CA THR A 154 12.43 -6.31 3.28
C THR A 154 13.32 -6.02 4.48
N THR A 155 12.68 -5.76 5.64
CA THR A 155 13.38 -5.40 6.87
C THR A 155 14.24 -6.56 7.42
N GLU A 156 13.86 -7.81 7.19
CA GLU A 156 14.70 -8.99 7.50
C GLU A 156 15.98 -8.99 6.64
N LEU A 157 15.86 -8.70 5.34
CA LEU A 157 16.99 -8.66 4.42
C LEU A 157 17.93 -7.47 4.69
N ASN A 158 17.32 -6.28 4.84
CA ASN A 158 18.09 -5.06 5.11
C ASN A 158 18.84 -5.13 6.44
N LEU A 159 18.25 -5.77 7.47
CA LEU A 159 18.90 -6.00 8.76
C LEU A 159 20.21 -6.77 8.58
N ALA A 160 20.17 -7.87 7.83
CA ALA A 160 21.36 -8.70 7.56
C ALA A 160 22.43 -7.90 6.78
N ASP A 161 22.01 -7.12 5.79
CA ASP A 161 22.90 -6.30 4.98
C ASP A 161 23.54 -5.17 5.80
N TYR A 162 22.76 -4.47 6.63
CA TYR A 162 23.26 -3.39 7.48
C TYR A 162 24.33 -3.87 8.46
N PHE A 163 24.05 -4.98 9.16
CA PHE A 163 25.01 -5.55 10.12
C PHE A 163 26.28 -6.04 9.43
N ARG A 164 26.14 -6.71 8.27
CA ARG A 164 27.29 -7.17 7.47
C ARG A 164 28.15 -6.01 6.98
N ALA A 165 27.53 -4.97 6.42
CA ALA A 165 28.23 -3.80 5.89
C ALA A 165 29.01 -3.05 6.98
N ASN A 166 28.50 -3.02 8.20
CA ASN A 166 29.14 -2.38 9.35
C ASN A 166 29.99 -3.33 10.18
N LYS A 167 30.24 -4.58 9.72
CA LYS A 167 31.07 -5.61 10.40
C LYS A 167 30.57 -5.91 11.81
N MET A 168 29.25 -5.87 12.02
CA MET A 168 28.59 -6.11 13.29
C MET A 168 28.12 -7.58 13.39
N THR A 169 28.12 -8.13 14.59
CA THR A 169 27.57 -9.46 14.86
C THR A 169 26.05 -9.36 14.99
N LEU A 170 25.32 -10.15 14.19
CA LEU A 170 23.86 -10.20 14.18
C LEU A 170 23.36 -11.50 14.83
N LYS A 171 22.35 -11.36 15.70
CA LYS A 171 21.53 -12.48 16.22
C LYS A 171 20.07 -12.19 15.87
N THR A 172 19.58 -12.78 14.78
CA THR A 172 18.22 -12.57 14.32
C THR A 172 17.25 -13.54 14.97
N VAL A 173 16.08 -13.04 15.39
CA VAL A 173 14.94 -13.84 15.86
C VAL A 173 13.74 -13.47 15.01
N THR A 174 13.29 -14.39 14.15
CA THR A 174 12.22 -14.14 13.17
C THR A 174 10.86 -14.64 13.67
N PHE A 175 9.80 -13.94 13.28
CA PHE A 175 8.42 -14.25 13.62
C PHE A 175 7.49 -14.09 12.41
N ALA A 176 6.42 -14.87 12.37
CA ALA A 176 5.44 -14.80 11.27
C ALA A 176 4.51 -13.59 11.34
N THR A 177 4.26 -13.07 12.54
CA THR A 177 3.34 -11.93 12.78
C THR A 177 3.98 -10.85 13.64
N ASN A 178 3.52 -9.60 13.47
CA ASN A 178 3.96 -8.49 14.33
C ASN A 178 3.57 -8.70 15.80
N ASP A 179 2.43 -9.34 16.06
CA ASP A 179 2.00 -9.65 17.44
C ASP A 179 3.00 -10.55 18.16
N ASP A 180 3.55 -11.56 17.45
CA ASP A 180 4.57 -12.43 18.02
C ASP A 180 5.89 -11.70 18.23
N VAL A 181 6.26 -10.79 17.31
CA VAL A 181 7.44 -9.90 17.48
C VAL A 181 7.30 -9.06 18.73
N VAL A 182 6.16 -8.36 18.89
CA VAL A 182 5.87 -7.50 20.04
C VAL A 182 5.94 -8.29 21.35
N LYS A 183 5.25 -9.42 21.44
CA LYS A 183 5.27 -10.28 22.62
C LYS A 183 6.68 -10.76 22.98
N ALA A 184 7.46 -11.18 21.98
CA ALA A 184 8.82 -11.66 22.18
C ALA A 184 9.76 -10.53 22.66
N TYR A 185 9.64 -9.35 22.05
CA TYR A 185 10.40 -8.18 22.44
C TYR A 185 10.04 -7.72 23.85
N GLU A 186 8.77 -7.59 24.21
CA GLU A 186 8.34 -7.21 25.56
C GLU A 186 8.77 -8.25 26.61
N ALA A 187 8.73 -9.55 26.28
CA ALA A 187 9.20 -10.64 27.13
C ALA A 187 10.74 -10.70 27.28
N GLY A 188 11.49 -9.82 26.60
CA GLY A 188 12.95 -9.79 26.68
C GLY A 188 13.68 -10.88 25.89
N ARG A 189 13.01 -11.59 24.96
CA ARG A 189 13.67 -12.53 24.04
C ARG A 189 14.58 -11.83 23.03
N CYS A 190 14.31 -10.55 22.75
CA CYS A 190 15.12 -9.70 21.90
C CYS A 190 15.43 -8.40 22.64
N ASP A 191 16.61 -7.86 22.36
CA ASP A 191 17.07 -6.57 22.86
C ASP A 191 16.50 -5.43 22.01
N VAL A 192 16.27 -5.73 20.71
CA VAL A 192 15.89 -4.80 19.67
C VAL A 192 14.70 -5.37 18.87
N PHE A 193 13.79 -4.51 18.45
CA PHE A 193 12.81 -4.82 17.43
C PHE A 193 13.06 -3.89 16.23
N THR A 194 13.00 -4.43 15.00
CA THR A 194 13.18 -3.68 13.77
C THR A 194 12.05 -3.94 12.78
N THR A 195 11.55 -2.89 12.20
CA THR A 195 10.61 -2.82 11.07
C THR A 195 10.65 -1.40 10.48
N ASP A 196 9.73 -1.05 9.59
CA ASP A 196 9.54 0.30 9.10
C ASP A 196 9.36 1.28 10.27
N ALA A 197 9.94 2.47 10.18
CA ALA A 197 9.93 3.45 11.28
C ALA A 197 8.51 3.83 11.69
N SER A 198 7.61 4.03 10.72
CA SER A 198 6.19 4.29 11.01
C SER A 198 5.55 3.14 11.79
N GLY A 199 5.91 1.90 11.46
CA GLY A 199 5.49 0.70 12.16
C GLY A 199 6.02 0.66 13.60
N LEU A 200 7.28 1.07 13.83
CA LEU A 200 7.85 1.14 15.18
C LEU A 200 7.10 2.14 16.07
N TYR A 201 6.71 3.30 15.53
CA TYR A 201 5.88 4.26 16.26
C TYR A 201 4.50 3.66 16.59
N ALA A 202 3.88 2.96 15.66
CA ALA A 202 2.59 2.31 15.87
C ALA A 202 2.67 1.19 16.93
N GLU A 203 3.67 0.32 16.83
CA GLU A 203 3.83 -0.82 17.76
C GLU A 203 4.23 -0.33 19.16
N ARG A 204 5.03 0.73 19.26
CA ARG A 204 5.36 1.33 20.56
C ARG A 204 4.12 1.73 21.36
N MET A 205 3.07 2.22 20.71
CA MET A 205 1.82 2.59 21.37
C MET A 205 1.07 1.40 21.99
N ARG A 206 1.43 0.17 21.62
CA ARG A 206 0.83 -1.08 22.10
C ARG A 206 1.58 -1.67 23.29
N PHE A 207 2.81 -1.21 23.57
CA PHE A 207 3.61 -1.70 24.70
C PHE A 207 2.97 -1.33 26.02
N ALA A 208 3.19 -2.18 27.03
CA ALA A 208 2.70 -1.93 28.40
C ALA A 208 3.22 -0.62 28.98
N LYS A 209 4.44 -0.20 28.58
CA LYS A 209 5.10 1.04 29.00
C LYS A 209 5.81 1.71 27.82
N PRO A 210 5.08 2.39 26.94
CA PRO A 210 5.64 3.00 25.73
C PRO A 210 6.79 3.98 25.98
N GLU A 211 6.78 4.66 27.14
CA GLU A 211 7.80 5.63 27.56
C GLU A 211 9.15 5.01 27.88
N GLU A 212 9.20 3.72 28.24
CA GLU A 212 10.44 2.99 28.49
C GLU A 212 11.18 2.59 27.20
N HIS A 213 10.60 2.88 26.03
CA HIS A 213 11.12 2.52 24.71
C HIS A 213 11.44 3.74 23.88
N ILE A 214 12.44 3.63 23.01
CA ILE A 214 12.85 4.69 22.09
C ILE A 214 13.07 4.11 20.68
N VAL A 215 12.52 4.77 19.68
CA VAL A 215 12.89 4.56 18.28
C VAL A 215 14.20 5.32 18.06
N LEU A 216 15.23 4.61 17.60
CA LEU A 216 16.53 5.21 17.30
C LEU A 216 16.42 6.12 16.06
N PRO A 217 17.31 7.13 15.93
CA PRO A 217 17.23 8.08 14.82
C PRO A 217 17.69 7.49 13.48
N ASP A 218 18.36 6.34 13.50
CA ASP A 218 18.93 5.73 12.30
C ASP A 218 17.83 5.17 11.39
N ILE A 219 17.89 5.53 10.11
CA ILE A 219 17.08 4.95 9.04
C ILE A 219 18.04 4.21 8.11
N ILE A 220 17.89 2.90 8.02
CA ILE A 220 18.86 2.02 7.37
C ILE A 220 18.47 1.54 5.98
N SER A 221 17.28 1.88 5.51
CA SER A 221 16.77 1.51 4.18
C SER A 221 15.81 2.56 3.61
N LYS A 222 15.45 2.36 2.35
CA LYS A 222 14.30 3.02 1.71
C LYS A 222 13.16 2.02 1.60
N GLU A 223 11.99 2.40 2.14
CA GLU A 223 10.77 1.59 2.11
C GLU A 223 9.66 2.40 1.43
N PRO A 224 9.64 2.46 0.07
CA PRO A 224 8.53 3.06 -0.66
C PRO A 224 7.33 2.11 -0.61
N LEU A 225 6.36 2.41 0.24
CA LEU A 225 5.17 1.58 0.45
C LEU A 225 4.09 1.97 -0.55
N GLY A 226 3.41 0.98 -1.13
CA GLY A 226 2.34 1.28 -2.07
C GLY A 226 1.45 0.09 -2.42
N PRO A 227 0.34 0.39 -3.12
CA PRO A 227 -0.58 -0.61 -3.64
C PRO A 227 0.08 -1.46 -4.72
N SER A 228 -0.26 -2.74 -4.76
CA SER A 228 0.14 -3.63 -5.85
C SER A 228 -1.05 -4.40 -6.42
N VAL A 229 -0.98 -4.67 -7.73
CA VAL A 229 -1.96 -5.40 -8.52
C VAL A 229 -1.28 -6.47 -9.36
N ARG A 230 -2.03 -7.41 -9.93
CA ARG A 230 -1.48 -8.43 -10.86
C ARG A 230 -1.03 -7.78 -12.17
N HIS A 231 -0.01 -8.36 -12.81
CA HIS A 231 0.35 -8.02 -14.19
C HIS A 231 -0.80 -8.31 -15.18
N GLY A 232 -0.78 -7.61 -16.32
CA GLY A 232 -1.64 -7.89 -17.47
C GLY A 232 -3.05 -7.30 -17.38
N ASP A 233 -3.33 -6.45 -16.39
CA ASP A 233 -4.59 -5.69 -16.27
C ASP A 233 -4.27 -4.20 -16.14
N ASP A 234 -3.94 -3.58 -17.27
CA ASP A 234 -3.52 -2.18 -17.32
C ASP A 234 -4.63 -1.23 -16.86
N GLN A 235 -5.90 -1.55 -17.18
CA GLN A 235 -7.03 -0.75 -16.72
C GLN A 235 -7.13 -0.74 -15.18
N TRP A 236 -6.98 -1.91 -14.57
CA TRP A 236 -7.02 -2.00 -13.10
C TRP A 236 -5.84 -1.29 -12.45
N PHE A 237 -4.66 -1.44 -13.04
CA PHE A 237 -3.45 -0.73 -12.62
C PHE A 237 -3.64 0.78 -12.67
N ASP A 238 -4.21 1.31 -13.76
CA ASP A 238 -4.47 2.75 -13.89
C ASP A 238 -5.51 3.24 -12.89
N ILE A 239 -6.60 2.49 -12.66
CA ILE A 239 -7.60 2.86 -11.64
C ILE A 239 -6.95 3.00 -10.26
N VAL A 240 -6.16 2.01 -9.83
CA VAL A 240 -5.52 2.02 -8.52
C VAL A 240 -4.48 3.12 -8.42
N ARG A 241 -3.72 3.37 -9.48
CA ARG A 241 -2.73 4.47 -9.56
C ARG A 241 -3.41 5.83 -9.50
N TRP A 242 -4.39 6.06 -10.34
CA TRP A 242 -5.06 7.35 -10.44
C TRP A 242 -5.92 7.67 -9.23
N MET A 243 -6.41 6.68 -8.49
CA MET A 243 -7.05 6.89 -7.19
C MET A 243 -6.11 7.66 -6.24
N HIS A 244 -4.84 7.21 -6.10
CA HIS A 244 -3.86 7.91 -5.28
C HIS A 244 -3.55 9.32 -5.82
N PHE A 245 -3.31 9.44 -7.13
CA PHE A 245 -3.01 10.73 -7.76
C PHE A 245 -4.18 11.72 -7.66
N ALA A 246 -5.42 11.26 -7.71
CA ALA A 246 -6.58 12.11 -7.48
C ALA A 246 -6.62 12.68 -6.06
N MET A 247 -6.27 11.87 -5.05
CA MET A 247 -6.21 12.31 -3.66
C MET A 247 -5.07 13.34 -3.44
N VAL A 248 -3.91 13.13 -4.06
CA VAL A 248 -2.78 14.08 -4.02
C VAL A 248 -3.13 15.37 -4.75
N THR A 249 -3.70 15.30 -5.96
CA THR A 249 -4.15 16.46 -6.73
C THR A 249 -5.22 17.27 -5.98
N ALA A 250 -6.15 16.58 -5.31
CA ALA A 250 -7.15 17.25 -4.48
C ALA A 250 -6.50 18.06 -3.33
N GLU A 251 -5.47 17.51 -2.68
CA GLU A 251 -4.71 18.26 -1.65
C GLU A 251 -4.00 19.47 -2.25
N GLU A 252 -3.34 19.32 -3.43
CA GLU A 252 -2.66 20.42 -4.12
C GLU A 252 -3.61 21.56 -4.47
N LEU A 253 -4.82 21.23 -4.90
CA LEU A 253 -5.85 22.20 -5.31
C LEU A 253 -6.67 22.73 -4.13
N GLY A 254 -6.43 22.25 -2.91
CA GLY A 254 -7.19 22.65 -1.72
C GLY A 254 -8.61 22.09 -1.68
N VAL A 255 -8.90 21.05 -2.49
CA VAL A 255 -10.20 20.35 -2.48
C VAL A 255 -10.20 19.34 -1.35
N THR A 256 -11.20 19.41 -0.48
CA THR A 256 -11.34 18.61 0.74
C THR A 256 -12.69 17.95 0.81
N SER A 257 -12.86 16.99 1.72
CA SER A 257 -14.18 16.37 1.98
C SER A 257 -15.24 17.39 2.40
N LYS A 258 -14.83 18.55 2.93
CA LYS A 258 -15.72 19.59 3.46
C LYS A 258 -16.20 20.59 2.41
N ASN A 259 -15.37 20.86 1.37
CA ASN A 259 -15.67 21.87 0.35
C ASN A 259 -15.95 21.29 -1.04
N VAL A 260 -15.76 19.98 -1.25
CA VAL A 260 -15.87 19.35 -2.57
C VAL A 260 -17.19 19.62 -3.29
N ASP A 261 -18.30 19.76 -2.55
CA ASP A 261 -19.62 20.06 -3.12
C ASP A 261 -19.67 21.50 -3.69
N ASP A 262 -19.05 22.45 -3.01
CA ASP A 262 -18.96 23.84 -3.46
C ASP A 262 -18.01 23.96 -4.65
N GLU A 263 -16.91 23.18 -4.66
CA GLU A 263 -15.91 23.12 -5.70
C GLU A 263 -16.44 22.56 -7.04
N LEU A 264 -17.60 21.91 -7.06
CA LEU A 264 -18.28 21.56 -8.32
C LEU A 264 -18.63 22.78 -9.17
N LYS A 265 -18.69 23.98 -8.56
CA LYS A 265 -18.93 25.26 -9.23
C LYS A 265 -17.66 26.05 -9.47
N SER A 266 -16.49 25.48 -9.17
CA SER A 266 -15.20 26.14 -9.31
C SER A 266 -14.97 26.64 -10.72
N ALA A 267 -14.36 27.84 -10.88
CA ALA A 267 -13.90 28.35 -12.16
C ALA A 267 -12.53 27.77 -12.56
N ASN A 268 -11.81 27.16 -11.60
CA ASN A 268 -10.48 26.60 -11.86
C ASN A 268 -10.56 25.35 -12.76
N PRO A 269 -9.92 25.38 -13.96
CA PRO A 269 -9.99 24.26 -14.89
C PRO A 269 -9.42 22.93 -14.34
N ASP A 270 -8.40 23.00 -13.46
CA ASP A 270 -7.82 21.79 -12.88
C ASP A 270 -8.80 21.14 -11.88
N VAL A 271 -9.51 21.94 -11.09
CA VAL A 271 -10.59 21.48 -10.20
C VAL A 271 -11.74 20.87 -11.01
N LYS A 272 -12.15 21.51 -12.12
CA LYS A 272 -13.19 21.00 -13.00
C LYS A 272 -12.85 19.64 -13.57
N ARG A 273 -11.62 19.44 -14.04
CA ARG A 273 -11.13 18.16 -14.56
C ARG A 273 -11.08 17.09 -13.45
N LEU A 274 -10.56 17.44 -12.29
CA LEU A 274 -10.51 16.53 -11.14
C LEU A 274 -11.92 16.06 -10.76
N LEU A 275 -12.87 16.98 -10.63
CA LEU A 275 -14.22 16.66 -10.15
C LEU A 275 -15.17 16.14 -11.26
N GLY A 276 -14.70 16.08 -12.51
CA GLY A 276 -15.46 15.54 -13.64
C GLY A 276 -16.58 16.48 -14.16
N THR A 277 -16.51 17.78 -13.83
CA THR A 277 -17.42 18.80 -14.41
C THR A 277 -16.95 19.25 -15.80
N GLU A 278 -15.69 18.90 -16.18
CA GLU A 278 -15.09 19.10 -17.50
C GLU A 278 -14.26 17.87 -17.88
N GLY A 279 -14.37 17.44 -19.17
CA GLY A 279 -13.67 16.26 -19.67
C GLY A 279 -14.35 14.93 -19.35
N ASN A 280 -13.73 13.83 -19.82
CA ASN A 280 -14.23 12.46 -19.70
C ASN A 280 -13.18 11.50 -19.09
N TYR A 281 -12.40 11.97 -18.16
CA TYR A 281 -11.24 11.23 -17.61
C TYR A 281 -11.65 9.98 -16.81
N GLY A 282 -12.79 10.01 -16.12
CA GLY A 282 -13.34 8.83 -15.46
C GLY A 282 -13.73 7.73 -16.44
N GLU A 283 -14.33 8.10 -17.57
CA GLU A 283 -14.75 7.17 -18.61
C GLU A 283 -13.55 6.49 -19.28
N GLN A 284 -12.42 7.18 -19.44
CA GLN A 284 -11.16 6.60 -19.90
C GLN A 284 -10.63 5.50 -18.96
N LEU A 285 -10.91 5.60 -17.67
CA LEU A 285 -10.63 4.57 -16.67
C LEU A 285 -11.71 3.47 -16.61
N GLY A 286 -12.81 3.59 -17.38
CA GLY A 286 -13.97 2.71 -17.27
C GLY A 286 -14.84 2.98 -16.03
N LEU A 287 -14.70 4.16 -15.45
CA LEU A 287 -15.48 4.66 -14.30
C LEU A 287 -16.48 5.74 -14.76
N THR A 288 -17.25 6.28 -13.82
CA THR A 288 -18.08 7.46 -14.09
C THR A 288 -17.23 8.73 -14.05
N LYS A 289 -17.68 9.79 -14.75
CA LYS A 289 -16.93 11.04 -14.85
C LYS A 289 -16.61 11.69 -13.48
N ASP A 290 -17.46 11.45 -12.48
CA ASP A 290 -17.38 11.98 -11.12
C ASP A 290 -16.57 11.08 -10.15
N TRP A 291 -15.78 10.15 -10.67
CA TRP A 291 -15.03 9.18 -9.87
C TRP A 291 -14.15 9.81 -8.78
N ALA A 292 -13.41 10.86 -9.10
CA ALA A 292 -12.53 11.54 -8.15
C ALA A 292 -13.31 12.43 -7.16
N TYR A 293 -14.42 13.05 -7.60
CA TYR A 293 -15.36 13.69 -6.67
C TYR A 293 -15.84 12.70 -5.60
N ARG A 294 -16.22 11.47 -6.00
CA ARG A 294 -16.67 10.43 -5.06
C ARG A 294 -15.58 10.07 -4.06
N ILE A 295 -14.32 9.95 -4.52
CA ILE A 295 -13.18 9.70 -3.64
C ILE A 295 -13.09 10.80 -2.58
N VAL A 296 -12.99 12.07 -3.01
CA VAL A 296 -12.81 13.19 -2.10
C VAL A 296 -14.01 13.38 -1.18
N LYS A 297 -15.22 13.21 -1.69
CA LYS A 297 -16.46 13.32 -0.91
C LYS A 297 -16.49 12.33 0.26
N HIS A 298 -16.11 11.09 0.02
CA HIS A 298 -16.20 10.03 1.02
C HIS A 298 -14.95 9.89 1.88
N MET A 299 -13.76 10.06 1.28
CA MET A 299 -12.49 9.76 1.95
C MET A 299 -11.65 11.01 2.26
N GLY A 300 -11.96 12.13 1.60
CA GLY A 300 -11.11 13.32 1.62
C GLY A 300 -9.91 13.21 0.67
N ASN A 301 -9.05 14.22 0.72
CA ASN A 301 -7.79 14.24 -0.01
C ASN A 301 -6.69 13.46 0.73
N TYR A 302 -5.49 13.38 0.14
CA TYR A 302 -4.35 12.65 0.71
C TYR A 302 -3.96 13.19 2.10
N GLY A 303 -3.91 14.52 2.26
CA GLY A 303 -3.59 15.17 3.54
C GLY A 303 -4.60 14.84 4.63
N GLU A 304 -5.91 14.87 4.32
CA GLU A 304 -6.95 14.52 5.29
C GLU A 304 -6.83 13.07 5.76
N SER A 305 -6.53 12.13 4.82
CA SER A 305 -6.31 10.72 5.17
C SER A 305 -5.06 10.54 6.02
N PHE A 306 -3.96 11.21 5.66
CA PHE A 306 -2.72 11.18 6.43
C PHE A 306 -2.93 11.68 7.86
N GLU A 307 -3.49 12.89 8.01
CA GLU A 307 -3.64 13.55 9.31
C GLU A 307 -4.51 12.75 10.28
N ARG A 308 -5.65 12.20 9.83
CA ARG A 308 -6.56 11.45 10.72
C ARG A 308 -6.01 10.09 11.14
N ASN A 309 -5.15 9.45 10.32
CA ASN A 309 -4.70 8.08 10.58
C ASN A 309 -3.32 8.00 11.24
N ILE A 310 -2.37 8.84 10.80
CA ILE A 310 -0.96 8.75 11.18
C ILE A 310 -0.34 10.10 11.54
N GLY A 311 -0.92 11.22 11.10
CA GLY A 311 -0.42 12.58 11.33
C GLY A 311 -0.80 13.13 12.71
N GLU A 312 -0.76 14.45 12.83
CA GLU A 312 -1.02 15.19 14.07
C GLU A 312 -2.43 14.95 14.63
N GLY A 313 -3.40 14.64 13.77
CA GLY A 313 -4.76 14.27 14.17
C GLY A 313 -4.91 12.86 14.77
N SER A 314 -3.83 12.08 14.76
CA SER A 314 -3.79 10.69 15.25
C SER A 314 -2.95 10.55 16.51
N PRO A 315 -3.07 9.44 17.26
CA PRO A 315 -2.19 9.14 18.39
C PRO A 315 -0.72 8.99 17.99
N LEU A 316 -0.41 8.68 16.73
CA LEU A 316 0.95 8.44 16.27
C LEU A 316 1.76 9.73 16.08
N LYS A 317 1.10 10.83 15.72
CA LYS A 317 1.69 12.16 15.52
C LYS A 317 2.94 12.16 14.64
N ILE A 318 2.90 11.36 13.56
CA ILE A 318 4.01 11.26 12.61
C ILE A 318 3.97 12.50 11.71
N ALA A 319 5.09 13.24 11.66
CA ALA A 319 5.24 14.37 10.76
C ALA A 319 5.21 13.92 9.28
N ARG A 320 4.67 14.77 8.39
CA ARG A 320 4.58 14.47 6.95
C ARG A 320 5.94 14.13 6.32
N GLY A 321 7.00 14.89 6.63
CA GLY A 321 8.33 14.66 6.08
C GLY A 321 8.30 14.46 4.55
N GLN A 322 8.89 13.35 4.06
CA GLN A 322 8.86 13.00 2.64
C GLN A 322 7.45 12.74 2.09
N ASN A 323 6.46 12.51 2.95
CA ASN A 323 5.06 12.32 2.58
C ASN A 323 4.28 13.64 2.40
N ALA A 324 4.94 14.78 2.53
CA ALA A 324 4.38 16.07 2.17
C ALA A 324 4.28 16.22 0.64
N LEU A 325 3.43 17.15 0.18
CA LEU A 325 3.38 17.54 -1.23
C LEU A 325 4.74 18.05 -1.70
N TRP A 326 5.06 17.86 -2.97
CA TRP A 326 6.28 18.37 -3.60
C TRP A 326 6.43 19.91 -3.44
N THR A 327 5.32 20.65 -3.46
CA THR A 327 5.29 22.10 -3.21
C THR A 327 5.66 22.48 -1.77
N LYS A 328 5.65 21.51 -0.87
CA LYS A 328 6.02 21.65 0.56
C LYS A 328 7.30 20.89 0.92
N GLY A 329 8.11 20.56 -0.10
CA GLY A 329 9.40 19.87 0.06
C GLY A 329 9.33 18.35 0.25
N GLY A 330 8.17 17.74 0.04
CA GLY A 330 7.98 16.28 0.07
C GLY A 330 8.11 15.62 -1.30
N LEU A 331 7.72 14.36 -1.39
CA LEU A 331 7.79 13.52 -2.60
C LEU A 331 6.41 13.17 -3.16
N GLN A 332 5.31 13.60 -2.55
CA GLN A 332 3.99 13.39 -3.11
C GLN A 332 3.78 14.32 -4.31
N TYR A 333 3.81 13.72 -5.49
CA TYR A 333 3.74 14.39 -6.78
C TYR A 333 2.80 13.61 -7.70
N ALA A 334 1.69 14.22 -8.12
CA ALA A 334 0.74 13.63 -9.03
C ALA A 334 0.91 14.19 -10.45
N PRO A 335 0.85 13.33 -11.49
CA PRO A 335 0.73 13.80 -12.87
C PRO A 335 -0.58 14.59 -13.07
N PRO A 336 -0.61 15.57 -13.97
CA PRO A 336 -1.81 16.38 -14.23
C PRO A 336 -2.92 15.54 -14.90
N ILE A 337 -4.16 15.80 -14.52
CA ILE A 337 -5.36 15.25 -15.17
C ILE A 337 -5.65 16.08 -16.43
N ARG A 338 -5.21 15.59 -17.62
CA ARG A 338 -5.35 16.27 -18.91
C ARG A 338 -5.57 15.30 -20.06
#